data_0f5588b202e3289a90d9185738648fda
#
_entry.id   0f5588b202e3289a90d9185738648fda
#
_cell.length_a   1.000
_cell.length_b   1.000
_cell.length_c   1.000
_cell.angle_alpha   90.00
_cell.angle_beta   90.00
_cell.angle_gamma   90.00
#
_symmetry.space_group_name_H-M   'P 1'
#
loop_
_entity.id
_entity.type
_entity.pdbx_description
1 polymer ?
#
loop_
_entity_poly.entity_id
_entity_poly.type
_entity_poly.pdbx_seq_one_letter_code
_entity_poly.pdbx_strand_id
1 'polypeptide(L)'
;MAYIYQVSFNIQPDQMNELQIGASLERVLGYLRALLPSQAGFIEARVLYSVDQPEQTHVVCISEWEHWEDLKRHCESALSEEKVLAEFAPHVTKGDLITRTYSEVA
;
A
#
# COMPACT_ATOMS: atom_id res chain seq x y z
N MET A 1 -8.49 -5.92 -18.81
CA MET A 1 -7.09 -5.97 -18.36
C MET A 1 -6.88 -4.88 -17.32
N ALA A 2 -6.29 -5.23 -16.20
CA ALA A 2 -6.06 -4.26 -15.12
C ALA A 2 -4.58 -3.94 -14.99
N TYR A 3 -4.31 -2.77 -14.44
CA TYR A 3 -2.97 -2.34 -14.06
C TYR A 3 -2.90 -2.23 -12.55
N ILE A 4 -1.79 -2.66 -11.97
CA ILE A 4 -1.65 -2.76 -10.51
C ILE A 4 -0.49 -1.89 -10.05
N TYR A 5 -0.74 -1.08 -9.02
CA TYR A 5 0.26 -0.33 -8.31
C TYR A 5 0.47 -0.94 -6.93
N GLN A 6 1.72 -1.21 -6.58
CA GLN A 6 2.08 -1.83 -5.33
C GLN A 6 3.07 -0.97 -4.55
N VAL A 7 2.78 -0.78 -3.28
CA VAL A 7 3.72 -0.18 -2.33
C VAL A 7 3.99 -1.24 -1.25
N SER A 8 5.24 -1.62 -1.06
CA SER A 8 5.61 -2.63 -0.06
C SER A 8 6.71 -2.14 0.86
N PHE A 9 6.74 -2.69 2.06
CA PHE A 9 7.74 -2.37 3.08
C PHE A 9 7.75 -3.45 4.15
N ASN A 10 8.78 -3.42 5.00
CA ASN A 10 8.92 -4.36 6.11
C ASN A 10 8.86 -3.63 7.45
N ILE A 11 8.28 -4.28 8.45
CA ILE A 11 8.26 -3.80 9.83
C ILE A 11 9.00 -4.82 10.69
N GLN A 12 9.96 -4.36 11.47
CA GLN A 12 10.73 -5.21 12.35
C GLN A 12 9.91 -5.57 13.60
N PRO A 13 10.12 -6.77 14.19
CA PRO A 13 9.31 -7.23 15.33
C PRO A 13 9.43 -6.34 16.57
N ASP A 14 10.57 -5.66 16.74
CA ASP A 14 10.83 -4.80 17.89
C ASP A 14 10.25 -3.39 17.73
N GLN A 15 9.76 -3.04 16.56
CA GLN A 15 9.21 -1.71 16.28
C GLN A 15 7.73 -1.61 16.63
N MET A 16 6.95 -2.64 16.27
CA MET A 16 5.51 -2.69 16.50
C MET A 16 5.07 -4.12 16.77
N ASN A 17 4.11 -4.30 17.67
CA ASN A 17 3.50 -5.61 17.86
C ASN A 17 2.38 -5.85 16.83
N GLU A 18 1.87 -7.09 16.77
CA GLU A 18 0.84 -7.47 15.80
C GLU A 18 -0.44 -6.64 15.90
N LEU A 19 -0.88 -6.30 17.11
CA LEU A 19 -2.08 -5.49 17.29
C LEU A 19 -1.90 -4.07 16.75
N GLN A 20 -0.73 -3.47 16.99
CA GLN A 20 -0.40 -2.15 16.47
C GLN A 20 -0.31 -2.15 14.94
N ILE A 21 0.35 -3.16 14.38
CA ILE A 21 0.45 -3.31 12.92
C ILE A 21 -0.95 -3.45 12.32
N GLY A 22 -1.77 -4.34 12.85
CA GLY A 22 -3.13 -4.56 12.36
C GLY A 22 -3.97 -3.30 12.38
N ALA A 23 -3.95 -2.55 13.49
CA ALA A 23 -4.69 -1.30 13.61
C ALA A 23 -4.23 -0.25 12.60
N SER A 24 -2.91 -0.11 12.40
CA SER A 24 -2.36 0.82 11.42
C SER A 24 -2.71 0.43 9.99
N LEU A 25 -2.67 -0.87 9.67
CA LEU A 25 -3.04 -1.36 8.34
C LEU A 25 -4.53 -1.15 8.05
N GLU A 26 -5.40 -1.33 9.04
CA GLU A 26 -6.82 -1.03 8.89
C GLU A 26 -7.05 0.45 8.57
N ARG A 27 -6.30 1.34 9.21
CA ARG A 27 -6.40 2.78 8.93
C ARG A 27 -5.91 3.12 7.54
N VAL A 28 -4.77 2.55 7.10
CA VAL A 28 -4.28 2.75 5.73
C VAL A 28 -5.32 2.29 4.72
N LEU A 29 -5.85 1.08 4.89
CA LEU A 29 -6.88 0.55 3.98
C LEU A 29 -8.13 1.43 3.98
N GLY A 30 -8.55 1.91 5.15
CA GLY A 30 -9.68 2.83 5.28
C GLY A 30 -9.46 4.12 4.52
N TYR A 31 -8.28 4.72 4.58
CA TYR A 31 -7.95 5.91 3.81
C TYR A 31 -7.98 5.65 2.31
N LEU A 32 -7.38 4.54 1.87
CA LEU A 32 -7.36 4.20 0.45
C LEU A 32 -8.78 3.97 -0.09
N ARG A 33 -9.61 3.24 0.64
CA ARG A 33 -11.00 2.99 0.25
C ARG A 33 -11.90 4.22 0.32
N ALA A 34 -11.55 5.20 1.13
CA ALA A 34 -12.28 6.46 1.20
C ALA A 34 -11.87 7.44 0.09
N LEU A 35 -10.59 7.46 -0.28
CA LEU A 35 -10.04 8.48 -1.17
C LEU A 35 -9.92 8.03 -2.64
N LEU A 36 -9.52 6.78 -2.87
CA LEU A 36 -9.25 6.31 -4.23
C LEU A 36 -10.48 6.16 -5.13
N PRO A 37 -11.68 5.81 -4.63
CA PRO A 37 -12.85 5.68 -5.51
C PRO A 37 -13.23 6.95 -6.26
N SER A 38 -12.82 8.13 -5.79
CA SER A 38 -13.05 9.39 -6.49
C SER A 38 -12.11 9.60 -7.67
N GLN A 39 -11.08 8.79 -7.81
CA GLN A 39 -10.11 8.89 -8.90
C GLN A 39 -10.55 8.06 -10.09
N ALA A 40 -10.40 8.61 -11.31
CA ALA A 40 -10.80 7.93 -12.53
C ALA A 40 -10.04 6.61 -12.70
N GLY A 41 -10.76 5.57 -13.11
CA GLY A 41 -10.18 4.27 -13.42
C GLY A 41 -9.88 3.39 -12.22
N PHE A 42 -10.16 3.83 -11.00
CA PHE A 42 -9.96 3.02 -9.81
C PHE A 42 -10.89 1.80 -9.79
N ILE A 43 -10.35 0.62 -9.47
CA ILE A 43 -11.12 -0.62 -9.35
C ILE A 43 -11.23 -1.03 -7.90
N GLU A 44 -10.11 -1.32 -7.23
CA GLU A 44 -10.12 -1.71 -5.81
C GLU A 44 -8.77 -1.48 -5.16
N ALA A 45 -8.76 -1.51 -3.81
CA ALA A 45 -7.55 -1.46 -3.00
C ALA A 45 -7.55 -2.61 -2.01
N ARG A 46 -6.37 -3.20 -1.78
CA ARG A 46 -6.15 -4.26 -0.80
C ARG A 46 -4.86 -4.02 -0.04
N VAL A 47 -4.82 -4.49 1.20
CA VAL A 47 -3.62 -4.47 2.02
C VAL A 47 -3.39 -5.89 2.53
N LEU A 48 -2.19 -6.40 2.30
CA LEU A 48 -1.78 -7.75 2.67
C LEU A 48 -0.57 -7.67 3.59
N TYR A 49 -0.44 -8.63 4.50
CA TYR A 49 0.76 -8.74 5.32
C TYR A 49 1.11 -10.20 5.54
N SER A 50 2.41 -10.48 5.71
CA SER A 50 2.90 -11.84 5.92
C SER A 50 2.53 -12.36 7.32
N VAL A 51 2.20 -13.66 7.42
CA VAL A 51 1.76 -14.27 8.67
C VAL A 51 2.72 -15.32 9.22
N ASP A 52 3.74 -15.66 8.47
CA ASP A 52 4.66 -16.77 8.81
C ASP A 52 6.14 -16.38 8.76
N GLN A 53 6.43 -15.08 8.93
CA GLN A 53 7.80 -14.56 8.93
C GLN A 53 8.15 -13.96 10.29
N PRO A 54 8.80 -14.73 11.18
CA PRO A 54 9.09 -14.24 12.53
C PRO A 54 10.13 -13.11 12.58
N GLU A 55 10.99 -13.00 11.55
CA GLU A 55 12.04 -11.98 11.51
C GLU A 55 11.51 -10.58 11.20
N GLN A 56 10.36 -10.50 10.50
CA GLN A 56 9.78 -9.23 10.10
C GLN A 56 8.37 -9.46 9.54
N THR A 57 7.58 -8.40 9.50
CA THR A 57 6.29 -8.41 8.81
C THR A 57 6.45 -7.68 7.49
N HIS A 58 6.18 -8.40 6.38
CA HIS A 58 6.17 -7.81 5.05
C HIS A 58 4.77 -7.32 4.72
N VAL A 59 4.63 -6.06 4.34
CA VAL A 59 3.35 -5.43 4.02
C VAL A 59 3.31 -5.06 2.55
N VAL A 60 2.17 -5.33 1.92
CA VAL A 60 1.94 -5.00 0.51
C VAL A 60 0.60 -4.27 0.39
N CYS A 61 0.66 -3.02 -0.05
CA CYS A 61 -0.52 -2.21 -0.35
C CYS A 61 -0.73 -2.21 -1.86
N ILE A 62 -1.90 -2.62 -2.32
CA ILE A 62 -2.21 -2.81 -3.75
C ILE A 62 -3.39 -1.92 -4.13
N SER A 63 -3.29 -1.25 -5.28
CA SER A 63 -4.42 -0.62 -5.93
C SER A 63 -4.51 -1.08 -7.39
N GLU A 64 -5.74 -1.30 -7.87
CA GLU A 64 -6.02 -1.76 -9.23
C GLU A 64 -6.70 -0.65 -10.03
N TRP A 65 -6.33 -0.54 -11.32
CA TRP A 65 -6.74 0.54 -12.21
C TRP A 65 -7.10 0.01 -13.59
N GLU A 66 -8.11 0.59 -14.21
CA GLU A 66 -8.56 0.19 -15.55
C GLU A 66 -7.59 0.61 -16.65
N HIS A 67 -6.97 1.80 -16.50
CA HIS A 67 -6.11 2.38 -17.55
C HIS A 67 -4.75 2.76 -16.99
N TRP A 68 -3.72 2.60 -17.83
CA TRP A 68 -2.35 2.97 -17.46
C TRP A 68 -2.22 4.43 -17.06
N GLU A 69 -2.85 5.34 -17.79
CA GLU A 69 -2.80 6.78 -17.48
C GLU A 69 -3.36 7.10 -16.10
N ASP A 70 -4.40 6.39 -15.69
CA ASP A 70 -5.01 6.59 -14.38
C ASP A 70 -4.07 6.10 -13.27
N LEU A 71 -3.43 4.95 -13.46
CA LEU A 71 -2.42 4.45 -12.54
C LEU A 71 -1.24 5.40 -12.45
N LYS A 72 -0.75 5.87 -13.58
CA LYS A 72 0.39 6.80 -13.64
C LYS A 72 0.09 8.09 -12.88
N ARG A 73 -1.12 8.63 -13.05
CA ARG A 73 -1.55 9.82 -12.31
C ARG A 73 -1.58 9.56 -10.81
N HIS A 74 -2.05 8.38 -10.39
CA HIS A 74 -2.03 7.98 -8.99
C HIS A 74 -0.61 7.89 -8.44
N CYS A 75 0.32 7.28 -9.19
CA CYS A 75 1.73 7.21 -8.79
C CYS A 75 2.32 8.60 -8.58
N GLU A 76 2.05 9.52 -9.50
CA GLU A 76 2.55 10.89 -9.42
C GLU A 76 1.99 11.66 -8.22
N SER A 77 0.78 11.32 -7.77
CA SER A 77 0.16 11.95 -6.61
C SER A 77 0.83 11.56 -5.29
N ALA A 78 1.54 10.41 -5.26
CA ALA A 78 2.18 9.84 -4.07
C ALA A 78 1.22 9.63 -2.89
N LEU A 79 -0.09 9.54 -3.13
CA LEU A 79 -1.10 9.46 -2.06
C LEU A 79 -0.96 8.20 -1.22
N SER A 80 -0.75 7.03 -1.85
CA SER A 80 -0.59 5.76 -1.13
C SER A 80 0.64 5.79 -0.22
N GLU A 81 1.77 6.29 -0.72
CA GLU A 81 3.00 6.40 0.06
C GLU A 81 2.83 7.37 1.23
N GLU A 82 2.17 8.50 1.02
CA GLU A 82 1.91 9.47 2.07
C GLU A 82 1.08 8.87 3.20
N LYS A 83 0.06 8.09 2.88
CA LYS A 83 -0.79 7.45 3.90
C LYS A 83 -0.03 6.39 4.68
N VAL A 84 0.81 5.60 4.01
CA VAL A 84 1.68 4.62 4.68
C VAL A 84 2.65 5.33 5.62
N LEU A 85 3.34 6.36 5.14
CA LEU A 85 4.32 7.09 5.94
C LEU A 85 3.69 7.78 7.14
N ALA A 86 2.48 8.32 7.00
CA ALA A 86 1.77 8.95 8.11
C ALA A 86 1.42 7.94 9.22
N GLU A 87 0.98 6.73 8.85
CA GLU A 87 0.59 5.71 9.83
C GLU A 87 1.77 4.99 10.49
N PHE A 88 2.88 4.82 9.76
CA PHE A 88 4.01 4.04 10.25
C PHE A 88 5.23 4.87 10.65
N ALA A 89 5.11 6.19 10.72
CA ALA A 89 6.16 7.02 11.29
C ALA A 89 6.26 6.78 12.81
N PRO A 90 7.45 6.70 13.40
CA PRO A 90 8.77 6.81 12.81
C PRO A 90 9.37 5.48 12.32
N HIS A 91 8.59 4.41 12.27
CA HIS A 91 9.10 3.05 12.01
C HIS A 91 9.49 2.82 10.55
N VAL A 92 8.87 3.55 9.63
CA VAL A 92 9.07 3.40 8.19
C VAL A 92 9.38 4.77 7.59
N THR A 93 10.44 4.84 6.78
CA THR A 93 10.81 6.07 6.08
C THR A 93 10.53 5.91 4.58
N LYS A 94 10.56 7.03 3.84
CA LYS A 94 10.34 7.00 2.40
C LYS A 94 11.31 6.06 1.67
N GLY A 95 12.57 5.99 2.14
CA GLY A 95 13.57 5.11 1.54
C GLY A 95 13.30 3.61 1.75
N ASP A 96 12.44 3.26 2.71
CA ASP A 96 12.08 1.87 2.98
C ASP A 96 10.96 1.36 2.06
N LEU A 97 10.27 2.25 1.36
CA LEU A 97 9.16 1.89 0.50
C LEU A 97 9.66 1.40 -0.86
N ILE A 98 9.13 0.26 -1.30
CA ILE A 98 9.38 -0.28 -2.63
C ILE A 98 8.08 -0.15 -3.43
N THR A 99 8.16 0.53 -4.57
CA THR A 99 7.00 0.71 -5.44
C THR A 99 7.18 -0.06 -6.73
N ARG A 100 6.12 -0.73 -7.18
CA ARG A 100 6.12 -1.50 -8.42
C ARG A 100 4.79 -1.32 -9.15
N THR A 101 4.87 -1.40 -10.48
CA THR A 101 3.69 -1.36 -11.34
C THR A 101 3.65 -2.63 -12.16
N TYR A 102 2.44 -3.14 -12.37
CA TYR A 102 2.21 -4.39 -13.12
C TYR A 102 1.09 -4.20 -14.13
N SER A 103 1.20 -4.90 -15.25
CA SER A 103 0.12 -5.09 -16.18
C SER A 103 -0.38 -6.52 -16.03
N GLU A 104 -1.69 -6.67 -15.87
CA GLU A 104 -2.30 -8.00 -15.80
C GLU A 104 -2.18 -8.71 -17.14
N VAL A 105 -1.81 -9.98 -17.11
CA VAL A 105 -1.85 -10.85 -18.28
C VAL A 105 -3.27 -11.39 -18.40
N ALA A 106 -3.92 -11.02 -19.46
CA ALA A 106 -5.34 -11.36 -19.66
C ALA A 106 -5.57 -12.86 -19.89
#